data_876f47338c493c6e8ef48a69b0d7c0cf
#
_entry.id   876f47338c493c6e8ef48a69b0d7c0cf
#
_cell.length_a   1.000
_cell.length_b   1.000
_cell.length_c   1.000
_cell.angle_alpha   90.00
_cell.angle_beta   90.00
_cell.angle_gamma   90.00
#
_symmetry.space_group_name_H-M   'P 1'
#
loop_
_entity.id
_entity.type
_entity.pdbx_description
1 polymer ?
#
loop_
_entity_poly.entity_id
_entity_poly.type
_entity_poly.pdbx_seq_one_letter_code
_entity_poly.pdbx_strand_id
1 'polypeptide(L)'
;MKKILVLVAALAFGGTVIGQVAYVQFRTVEEGKQAEFVEKETMYWSKVAKKAIDNGLMTGWSLWRKVGITERGAPNYVIMNTYANTEIDQTAIWSAENLESMGVSPAMVQTQGIAPTAFDYWLQIEDMIPGQNKFVVVNYAMPENLGGFISENKTLWKPLHQKTINSGTAGMTGWGIMSVIHPKGNNARFSAMTWDGFSKISDVMNYMRYQDNLNEDWQNVLAKSKMNEYLPDGFNYSIAYELVMGLQAEE
;
A
#
# COMPACT_ATOMS: atom_id res chain seq x y z
N MET A 1 -4.07 -19.21 -28.14
CA MET A 1 -3.82 -17.96 -27.41
C MET A 1 -4.86 -17.84 -26.31
N LYS A 2 -4.56 -18.26 -25.09
CA LYS A 2 -5.46 -18.09 -23.93
C LYS A 2 -5.36 -16.64 -23.47
N LYS A 3 -6.46 -15.89 -23.56
CA LYS A 3 -6.57 -14.54 -23.00
C LYS A 3 -6.51 -14.68 -21.47
N ILE A 4 -5.38 -14.25 -20.86
CA ILE A 4 -5.30 -14.08 -19.43
C ILE A 4 -6.18 -12.87 -19.12
N LEU A 5 -7.32 -13.13 -18.49
CA LEU A 5 -8.17 -12.08 -17.93
C LEU A 5 -7.44 -11.55 -16.69
N VAL A 6 -6.77 -10.43 -16.84
CA VAL A 6 -6.23 -9.69 -15.69
C VAL A 6 -7.43 -9.07 -14.98
N LEU A 7 -7.90 -9.74 -13.93
CA LEU A 7 -8.92 -9.19 -13.04
C LEU A 7 -8.25 -8.04 -12.28
N VAL A 8 -8.52 -6.81 -12.68
CA VAL A 8 -8.14 -5.61 -11.93
C VAL A 8 -9.10 -5.55 -10.75
N ALA A 9 -8.69 -6.11 -9.62
CA ALA A 9 -9.46 -6.05 -8.39
C ALA A 9 -9.55 -4.60 -7.91
N ALA A 10 -10.77 -4.08 -7.84
CA ALA A 10 -11.07 -2.80 -7.25
C ALA A 10 -10.80 -2.86 -5.74
N LEU A 11 -10.02 -1.93 -5.20
CA LEU A 11 -9.97 -1.66 -3.76
C LEU A 11 -11.27 -0.92 -3.36
N ALA A 12 -12.41 -1.61 -3.41
CA ALA A 12 -13.67 -1.10 -2.88
C ALA A 12 -13.82 -1.62 -1.43
N PHE A 13 -13.32 -0.87 -0.45
CA PHE A 13 -13.63 -1.13 0.95
C PHE A 13 -14.98 -0.50 1.27
N GLY A 14 -16.06 -1.27 1.18
CA GLY A 14 -17.41 -0.86 1.62
C GLY A 14 -17.65 -1.05 3.13
N GLY A 15 -16.69 -1.60 3.88
CA GLY A 15 -16.79 -1.81 5.32
C GLY A 15 -16.25 -0.65 6.14
N THR A 16 -16.61 -0.58 7.43
CA THR A 16 -16.02 0.37 8.37
C THR A 16 -14.52 0.12 8.49
N VAL A 17 -13.70 1.12 8.13
CA VAL A 17 -12.23 1.07 8.15
C VAL A 17 -11.65 0.95 9.57
N ILE A 18 -12.50 1.10 10.60
CA ILE A 18 -12.08 1.14 12.00
C ILE A 18 -11.56 -0.25 12.42
N GLY A 19 -10.28 -0.31 12.80
CA GLY A 19 -9.63 -1.50 13.32
C GLY A 19 -8.88 -2.34 12.29
N GLN A 20 -8.95 -2.01 10.99
CA GLN A 20 -8.20 -2.76 9.97
C GLN A 20 -6.68 -2.58 10.13
N VAL A 21 -5.96 -3.68 9.92
CA VAL A 21 -4.51 -3.76 10.06
C VAL A 21 -3.87 -4.22 8.76
N ALA A 22 -2.72 -3.68 8.44
CA ALA A 22 -1.89 -4.12 7.32
C ALA A 22 -0.53 -4.61 7.81
N TYR A 23 -0.06 -5.74 7.30
CA TYR A 23 1.32 -6.18 7.41
C TYR A 23 2.01 -5.94 6.08
N VAL A 24 3.06 -5.11 6.08
CA VAL A 24 3.75 -4.64 4.89
C VAL A 24 5.19 -5.10 4.92
N GLN A 25 5.62 -5.83 3.90
CA GLN A 25 6.99 -6.30 3.71
C GLN A 25 7.65 -5.53 2.56
N PHE A 26 8.80 -4.95 2.82
CA PHE A 26 9.64 -4.31 1.82
C PHE A 26 10.70 -5.30 1.36
N ARG A 27 10.64 -5.69 0.09
CA ARG A 27 11.44 -6.77 -0.50
C ARG A 27 12.51 -6.20 -1.43
N THR A 28 13.74 -6.67 -1.26
CA THR A 28 14.85 -6.36 -2.17
C THR A 28 15.03 -7.50 -3.14
N VAL A 29 14.48 -7.37 -4.34
CA VAL A 29 14.61 -8.37 -5.40
C VAL A 29 15.90 -8.12 -6.17
N GLU A 30 16.76 -9.16 -6.29
CA GLU A 30 18.02 -9.09 -7.02
C GLU A 30 17.84 -8.76 -8.50
N GLU A 31 18.85 -8.11 -9.07
CA GLU A 31 18.86 -7.83 -10.51
C GLU A 31 18.79 -9.13 -11.32
N GLY A 32 17.92 -9.14 -12.34
CA GLY A 32 17.65 -10.32 -13.17
C GLY A 32 16.70 -11.36 -12.52
N LYS A 33 16.31 -11.19 -11.24
CA LYS A 33 15.39 -12.09 -10.53
C LYS A 33 13.93 -11.59 -10.46
N GLN A 34 13.65 -10.40 -10.98
CA GLN A 34 12.34 -9.78 -10.87
C GLN A 34 11.22 -10.63 -11.53
N ALA A 35 11.49 -11.21 -12.71
CA ALA A 35 10.52 -12.05 -13.40
C ALA A 35 10.21 -13.33 -12.61
N GLU A 36 11.24 -14.01 -12.10
CA GLU A 36 11.13 -15.21 -11.25
C GLU A 36 10.36 -14.89 -9.95
N PHE A 37 10.68 -13.77 -9.30
CA PHE A 37 10.00 -13.33 -8.10
C PHE A 37 8.51 -13.08 -8.34
N VAL A 38 8.18 -12.26 -9.36
CA VAL A 38 6.80 -11.94 -9.73
C VAL A 38 6.02 -13.20 -10.07
N GLU A 39 6.61 -14.11 -10.86
CA GLU A 39 5.98 -15.39 -11.21
C GLU A 39 5.63 -16.20 -9.94
N LYS A 40 6.58 -16.38 -9.03
CA LYS A 40 6.36 -17.13 -7.79
C LYS A 40 5.28 -16.50 -6.92
N GLU A 41 5.31 -15.18 -6.72
CA GLU A 41 4.31 -14.47 -5.93
C GLU A 41 2.91 -14.53 -6.57
N THR A 42 2.80 -14.32 -7.89
CA THR A 42 1.51 -14.21 -8.56
C THR A 42 0.91 -15.56 -8.99
N MET A 43 1.72 -16.60 -9.19
CA MET A 43 1.19 -17.92 -9.60
C MET A 43 1.01 -18.90 -8.43
N TYR A 44 1.71 -18.69 -7.31
CA TYR A 44 1.71 -19.63 -6.20
C TYR A 44 1.29 -18.98 -4.89
N TRP A 45 2.02 -17.99 -4.37
CA TRP A 45 1.73 -17.35 -3.09
C TRP A 45 0.39 -16.61 -3.10
N SER A 46 -0.02 -16.04 -4.23
CA SER A 46 -1.35 -15.45 -4.40
C SER A 46 -2.49 -16.44 -4.19
N LYS A 47 -2.31 -17.74 -4.47
CA LYS A 47 -3.33 -18.76 -4.21
C LYS A 47 -3.50 -19.02 -2.72
N VAL A 48 -2.40 -19.01 -1.96
CA VAL A 48 -2.45 -19.12 -0.50
C VAL A 48 -3.17 -17.91 0.10
N ALA A 49 -2.83 -16.71 -0.37
CA ALA A 49 -3.50 -15.48 0.01
C ALA A 49 -5.00 -15.52 -0.35
N LYS A 50 -5.35 -15.95 -1.55
CA LYS A 50 -6.76 -16.10 -1.98
C LYS A 50 -7.51 -17.07 -1.08
N LYS A 51 -6.92 -18.23 -0.78
CA LYS A 51 -7.53 -19.23 0.13
C LYS A 51 -7.72 -18.67 1.54
N ALA A 52 -6.74 -17.92 2.06
CA ALA A 52 -6.86 -17.25 3.36
C ALA A 52 -7.94 -16.15 3.36
N ILE A 53 -8.09 -15.42 2.26
CA ILE A 53 -9.15 -14.42 2.06
C ILE A 53 -10.53 -15.12 2.02
N ASP A 54 -10.67 -16.18 1.24
CA ASP A 54 -11.92 -16.94 1.13
C ASP A 54 -12.35 -17.56 2.45
N ASN A 55 -11.39 -17.91 3.32
CA ASN A 55 -11.63 -18.41 4.67
C ASN A 55 -11.84 -17.30 5.71
N GLY A 56 -11.84 -16.03 5.33
CA GLY A 56 -12.03 -14.87 6.23
C GLY A 56 -10.83 -14.57 7.15
N LEU A 57 -9.67 -15.20 6.91
CA LEU A 57 -8.44 -15.00 7.71
C LEU A 57 -7.69 -13.73 7.30
N MET A 58 -7.91 -13.26 6.08
CA MET A 58 -7.37 -12.01 5.51
C MET A 58 -8.47 -11.25 4.80
N THR A 59 -8.34 -9.95 4.68
CA THR A 59 -9.23 -9.10 3.88
C THR A 59 -8.65 -8.76 2.51
N GLY A 60 -7.33 -8.87 2.36
CA GLY A 60 -6.68 -8.61 1.08
C GLY A 60 -5.20 -8.95 1.06
N TRP A 61 -4.67 -9.04 -0.15
CA TRP A 61 -3.25 -9.22 -0.45
C TRP A 61 -2.89 -8.42 -1.69
N SER A 62 -1.72 -7.78 -1.70
CA SER A 62 -1.25 -7.08 -2.89
C SER A 62 0.27 -7.11 -3.01
N LEU A 63 0.73 -7.17 -4.28
CA LEU A 63 2.12 -7.05 -4.68
C LEU A 63 2.29 -5.76 -5.49
N TRP A 64 3.20 -4.91 -5.04
CA TRP A 64 3.53 -3.63 -5.65
C TRP A 64 4.98 -3.60 -6.09
N ARG A 65 5.26 -2.93 -7.21
CA ARG A 65 6.61 -2.69 -7.73
C ARG A 65 6.90 -1.19 -7.72
N LYS A 66 8.07 -0.80 -7.21
CA LYS A 66 8.55 0.59 -7.30
C LYS A 66 8.66 1.01 -8.76
N VAL A 67 8.17 2.20 -9.08
CA VAL A 67 8.32 2.81 -10.40
C VAL A 67 9.74 3.35 -10.55
N GLY A 68 10.37 3.05 -11.69
CA GLY A 68 11.74 3.47 -11.98
C GLY A 68 12.81 2.54 -11.39
N ILE A 69 14.07 2.94 -11.58
CA ILE A 69 15.25 2.20 -11.12
C ILE A 69 15.42 2.37 -9.62
N THR A 70 15.86 1.32 -8.95
CA THR A 70 16.11 1.31 -7.51
C THR A 70 17.61 1.24 -7.26
N GLU A 71 18.09 1.96 -6.26
CA GLU A 71 19.47 1.84 -5.78
C GLU A 71 19.77 0.40 -5.37
N ARG A 72 21.04 -0.01 -5.57
CA ARG A 72 21.48 -1.36 -5.22
C ARG A 72 21.25 -1.62 -3.72
N GLY A 73 20.55 -2.71 -3.43
CA GLY A 73 20.22 -3.11 -2.06
C GLY A 73 19.02 -2.42 -1.42
N ALA A 74 18.41 -1.42 -2.08
CA ALA A 74 17.16 -0.84 -1.61
C ALA A 74 15.94 -1.68 -2.02
N PRO A 75 14.83 -1.66 -1.25
CA PRO A 75 13.60 -2.35 -1.60
C PRO A 75 13.01 -1.84 -2.91
N ASN A 76 12.59 -2.78 -3.76
CA ASN A 76 11.99 -2.49 -5.06
C ASN A 76 10.61 -3.13 -5.25
N TYR A 77 10.18 -3.97 -4.30
CA TYR A 77 8.83 -4.50 -4.21
C TYR A 77 8.27 -4.36 -2.81
N VAL A 78 6.94 -4.30 -2.73
CA VAL A 78 6.19 -4.26 -1.48
C VAL A 78 5.09 -5.30 -1.54
N ILE A 79 5.01 -6.17 -0.52
CA ILE A 79 3.88 -7.08 -0.30
C ILE A 79 3.07 -6.52 0.85
N MET A 80 1.77 -6.40 0.68
CA MET A 80 0.85 -5.97 1.73
C MET A 80 -0.24 -7.02 1.94
N ASN A 81 -0.37 -7.47 3.19
CA ASN A 81 -1.46 -8.30 3.66
C ASN A 81 -2.38 -7.44 4.54
N THR A 82 -3.69 -7.50 4.33
CA THR A 82 -4.66 -6.75 5.15
C THR A 82 -5.56 -7.70 5.93
N TYR A 83 -5.97 -7.23 7.12
CA TYR A 83 -6.75 -7.99 8.09
C TYR A 83 -7.87 -7.10 8.65
N ALA A 84 -8.98 -7.72 9.07
CA ALA A 84 -10.13 -7.00 9.61
C ALA A 84 -9.82 -6.30 10.94
N ASN A 85 -8.92 -6.86 11.75
CA ASN A 85 -8.52 -6.36 13.06
C ASN A 85 -7.16 -6.94 13.49
N THR A 86 -6.78 -6.77 14.74
CA THR A 86 -5.53 -7.28 15.32
C THR A 86 -5.57 -8.75 15.76
N GLU A 87 -6.72 -9.41 15.69
CA GLU A 87 -6.88 -10.84 16.03
C GLU A 87 -6.47 -11.73 14.84
N ILE A 88 -5.16 -11.82 14.60
CA ILE A 88 -4.59 -12.45 13.40
C ILE A 88 -4.06 -13.84 13.74
N ASP A 89 -4.67 -14.87 13.17
CA ASP A 89 -4.20 -16.26 13.30
C ASP A 89 -3.20 -16.60 12.18
N GLN A 90 -1.92 -16.30 12.43
CA GLN A 90 -0.84 -16.63 11.49
C GLN A 90 -0.72 -18.14 11.25
N THR A 91 -1.05 -18.98 12.24
CA THR A 91 -0.97 -20.44 12.10
C THR A 91 -2.03 -20.95 11.13
N ALA A 92 -3.24 -20.41 11.21
CA ALA A 92 -4.32 -20.76 10.27
C ALA A 92 -4.01 -20.27 8.84
N ILE A 93 -3.49 -19.04 8.69
CA ILE A 93 -3.13 -18.48 7.37
C ILE A 93 -2.09 -19.35 6.66
N TRP A 94 -1.06 -19.78 7.38
CA TRP A 94 0.05 -20.57 6.83
C TRP A 94 -0.07 -22.08 7.14
N SER A 95 -1.29 -22.56 7.36
CA SER A 95 -1.57 -23.98 7.60
C SER A 95 -1.20 -24.85 6.39
N ALA A 96 -0.96 -26.13 6.62
CA ALA A 96 -0.69 -27.08 5.55
C ALA A 96 -1.80 -27.09 4.49
N GLU A 97 -3.07 -27.00 4.93
CA GLU A 97 -4.25 -26.95 4.04
C GLU A 97 -4.19 -25.72 3.10
N ASN A 98 -3.88 -24.53 3.63
CA ASN A 98 -3.77 -23.33 2.81
C ASN A 98 -2.55 -23.40 1.85
N LEU A 99 -1.42 -23.94 2.33
CA LEU A 99 -0.23 -24.13 1.52
C LEU A 99 -0.42 -25.13 0.37
N GLU A 100 -1.25 -26.17 0.54
CA GLU A 100 -1.62 -27.11 -0.52
C GLU A 100 -2.28 -26.44 -1.72
N SER A 101 -2.92 -25.28 -1.53
CA SER A 101 -3.54 -24.49 -2.63
C SER A 101 -2.55 -24.06 -3.70
N MET A 102 -1.26 -24.00 -3.40
CA MET A 102 -0.21 -23.71 -4.39
C MET A 102 -0.12 -24.81 -5.46
N GLY A 103 -0.46 -26.06 -5.14
CA GLY A 103 -0.30 -27.21 -6.02
C GLY A 103 1.15 -27.68 -6.23
N VAL A 104 2.09 -27.09 -5.49
CA VAL A 104 3.54 -27.44 -5.49
C VAL A 104 4.09 -27.31 -4.07
N SER A 105 5.24 -27.96 -3.79
CA SER A 105 5.90 -27.80 -2.50
C SER A 105 6.32 -26.34 -2.27
N PRO A 106 6.05 -25.74 -1.08
CA PRO A 106 6.51 -24.38 -0.72
C PRO A 106 8.00 -24.18 -0.92
N ALA A 107 8.82 -25.20 -0.70
CA ALA A 107 10.26 -25.14 -0.89
C ALA A 107 10.69 -24.83 -2.34
N MET A 108 9.89 -25.24 -3.34
CA MET A 108 10.17 -24.98 -4.76
C MET A 108 9.89 -23.54 -5.17
N VAL A 109 8.96 -22.88 -4.47
CA VAL A 109 8.49 -21.52 -4.82
C VAL A 109 8.90 -20.46 -3.80
N GLN A 110 9.81 -20.81 -2.90
CA GLN A 110 10.34 -19.90 -1.91
C GLN A 110 11.00 -18.67 -2.57
N THR A 111 10.72 -17.48 -2.04
CA THR A 111 11.22 -16.21 -2.60
C THR A 111 12.25 -15.53 -1.73
N GLN A 112 12.41 -15.94 -0.46
CA GLN A 112 13.35 -15.30 0.48
C GLN A 112 14.81 -15.29 -0.02
N GLY A 113 15.24 -16.32 -0.75
CA GLY A 113 16.62 -16.40 -1.28
C GLY A 113 16.91 -15.40 -2.40
N ILE A 114 15.91 -15.02 -3.19
CA ILE A 114 16.04 -14.08 -4.33
C ILE A 114 15.47 -12.70 -4.05
N ALA A 115 14.72 -12.56 -2.99
CA ALA A 115 14.01 -11.35 -2.60
C ALA A 115 13.91 -11.26 -1.06
N PRO A 116 15.02 -11.10 -0.34
CA PRO A 116 14.98 -10.98 1.11
C PRO A 116 14.12 -9.80 1.56
N THR A 117 13.44 -9.96 2.70
CA THR A 117 12.75 -8.86 3.35
C THR A 117 13.79 -7.91 3.95
N ALA A 118 13.84 -6.68 3.44
CA ALA A 118 14.75 -5.66 3.95
C ALA A 118 14.28 -5.13 5.32
N PHE A 119 12.98 -4.92 5.45
CA PHE A 119 12.28 -4.55 6.69
C PHE A 119 10.77 -4.76 6.49
N ASP A 120 10.02 -4.75 7.60
CA ASP A 120 8.58 -4.90 7.61
C ASP A 120 7.92 -4.02 8.67
N TYR A 121 6.61 -3.81 8.51
CA TYR A 121 5.80 -3.01 9.44
C TYR A 121 4.39 -3.59 9.59
N TRP A 122 3.89 -3.54 10.80
CA TRP A 122 2.47 -3.62 11.11
C TRP A 122 1.89 -2.22 11.20
N LEU A 123 0.82 -1.96 10.47
CA LEU A 123 0.21 -0.65 10.32
C LEU A 123 -1.27 -0.72 10.68
N GLN A 124 -1.76 0.31 11.37
CA GLN A 124 -3.18 0.59 11.54
C GLN A 124 -3.66 1.42 10.35
N ILE A 125 -4.72 1.00 9.67
CA ILE A 125 -5.41 1.84 8.70
C ILE A 125 -6.26 2.84 9.47
N GLU A 126 -5.90 4.11 9.41
CA GLU A 126 -6.54 5.17 10.18
C GLU A 126 -7.76 5.73 9.45
N ASP A 127 -7.67 5.86 8.14
CA ASP A 127 -8.77 6.28 7.27
C ASP A 127 -8.41 6.08 5.79
N MET A 128 -9.43 6.02 4.91
CA MET A 128 -9.20 5.89 3.48
C MET A 128 -10.41 6.34 2.65
N ILE A 129 -10.14 6.61 1.38
CA ILE A 129 -11.11 6.71 0.29
C ILE A 129 -10.77 5.56 -0.65
N PRO A 130 -11.64 4.54 -0.75
CA PRO A 130 -11.39 3.38 -1.60
C PRO A 130 -11.40 3.76 -3.08
N GLY A 131 -10.62 3.02 -3.88
CA GLY A 131 -10.60 3.22 -5.32
C GLY A 131 -9.77 2.15 -6.06
N GLN A 132 -9.95 2.11 -7.37
CA GLN A 132 -9.20 1.21 -8.25
C GLN A 132 -7.84 1.85 -8.59
N ASN A 133 -6.81 1.49 -7.86
CA ASN A 133 -5.50 2.09 -8.00
C ASN A 133 -4.56 1.17 -8.78
N LYS A 134 -4.16 1.57 -9.98
CA LYS A 134 -3.07 0.91 -10.72
C LYS A 134 -1.70 1.39 -10.25
N PHE A 135 -1.63 2.64 -9.83
CA PHE A 135 -0.45 3.28 -9.28
C PHE A 135 -0.79 3.95 -7.95
N VAL A 136 0.18 4.00 -7.04
CA VAL A 136 0.07 4.77 -5.81
C VAL A 136 1.34 5.58 -5.59
N VAL A 137 1.21 6.79 -5.07
CA VAL A 137 2.31 7.53 -4.44
C VAL A 137 2.19 7.30 -2.95
N VAL A 138 3.19 6.72 -2.34
CA VAL A 138 3.25 6.52 -0.89
C VAL A 138 4.20 7.54 -0.28
N ASN A 139 3.69 8.33 0.66
CA ASN A 139 4.42 9.35 1.37
C ASN A 139 4.74 8.84 2.78
N TYR A 140 6.01 8.60 3.07
CA TYR A 140 6.49 8.11 4.35
C TYR A 140 6.82 9.29 5.27
N ALA A 141 6.26 9.29 6.48
CA ALA A 141 6.33 10.41 7.41
C ALA A 141 6.86 9.98 8.79
N MET A 142 7.56 10.90 9.46
CA MET A 142 7.96 10.79 10.85
C MET A 142 7.48 12.05 11.60
N PRO A 143 6.17 12.26 11.77
CA PRO A 143 5.66 13.46 12.39
C PRO A 143 6.07 13.53 13.87
N GLU A 144 6.47 14.74 14.31
CA GLU A 144 6.72 15.05 15.72
C GLU A 144 5.43 14.95 16.56
N ASN A 145 4.29 15.31 15.94
CA ASN A 145 2.96 15.15 16.51
C ASN A 145 2.12 14.20 15.63
N LEU A 146 2.25 12.90 15.90
CA LEU A 146 1.52 11.87 15.16
C LEU A 146 -0.01 12.03 15.26
N GLY A 147 -0.54 12.36 16.43
CA GLY A 147 -1.98 12.55 16.64
C GLY A 147 -2.53 13.74 15.83
N GLY A 148 -1.80 14.87 15.85
CA GLY A 148 -2.13 16.05 15.03
C GLY A 148 -2.08 15.75 13.54
N PHE A 149 -1.02 15.06 13.09
CA PHE A 149 -0.86 14.62 11.70
C PHE A 149 -2.04 13.75 11.23
N ILE A 150 -2.41 12.72 12.00
CA ILE A 150 -3.54 11.83 11.65
C ILE A 150 -4.85 12.61 11.64
N SER A 151 -5.11 13.40 12.68
CA SER A 151 -6.36 14.19 12.80
C SER A 151 -6.53 15.16 11.64
N GLU A 152 -5.49 15.89 11.27
CA GLU A 152 -5.56 16.84 10.15
C GLU A 152 -5.77 16.12 8.82
N ASN A 153 -5.09 14.99 8.59
CA ASN A 153 -5.31 14.18 7.39
C ASN A 153 -6.78 13.75 7.26
N LYS A 154 -7.41 13.33 8.36
CA LYS A 154 -8.81 12.90 8.37
C LYS A 154 -9.81 14.04 8.19
N THR A 155 -9.52 15.21 8.79
CA THR A 155 -10.52 16.30 8.89
C THR A 155 -10.36 17.39 7.85
N LEU A 156 -9.15 17.59 7.32
CA LEU A 156 -8.85 18.66 6.37
C LEU A 156 -8.45 18.11 4.98
N TRP A 157 -7.51 17.13 4.94
CA TRP A 157 -6.98 16.62 3.67
C TRP A 157 -7.91 15.60 3.00
N LYS A 158 -8.51 14.66 3.75
CA LYS A 158 -9.46 13.69 3.18
C LYS A 158 -10.62 14.36 2.43
N PRO A 159 -11.31 15.39 2.95
CA PRO A 159 -12.35 16.08 2.19
C PRO A 159 -11.87 16.70 0.87
N LEU A 160 -10.66 17.24 0.84
CA LEU A 160 -10.03 17.75 -0.39
C LEU A 160 -9.81 16.63 -1.40
N HIS A 161 -9.20 15.51 -0.97
CA HIS A 161 -8.96 14.35 -1.82
C HIS A 161 -10.27 13.76 -2.33
N GLN A 162 -11.30 13.65 -1.49
CA GLN A 162 -12.64 13.20 -1.91
C GLN A 162 -13.24 14.10 -3.00
N LYS A 163 -13.10 15.43 -2.85
CA LYS A 163 -13.55 16.39 -3.86
C LYS A 163 -12.77 16.24 -5.17
N THR A 164 -11.44 16.06 -5.07
CA THR A 164 -10.55 15.86 -6.22
C THR A 164 -10.88 14.57 -6.96
N ILE A 165 -11.12 13.47 -6.24
CA ILE A 165 -11.52 12.17 -6.82
C ILE A 165 -12.88 12.31 -7.52
N ASN A 166 -13.86 12.90 -6.85
CA ASN A 166 -15.22 13.06 -7.40
C ASN A 166 -15.23 13.93 -8.67
N SER A 167 -14.35 14.93 -8.75
CA SER A 167 -14.23 15.79 -9.93
C SER A 167 -13.48 15.15 -11.10
N GLY A 168 -12.67 14.12 -10.84
CA GLY A 168 -11.80 13.48 -11.84
C GLY A 168 -10.64 14.36 -12.34
N THR A 169 -10.42 15.54 -11.77
CA THR A 169 -9.52 16.57 -12.34
C THR A 169 -8.04 16.22 -12.24
N ALA A 170 -7.60 15.45 -11.25
CA ALA A 170 -6.20 15.10 -11.05
C ALA A 170 -5.90 13.62 -11.41
N GLY A 171 -6.87 12.88 -11.96
CA GLY A 171 -6.74 11.44 -12.21
C GLY A 171 -6.58 10.59 -10.95
N MET A 172 -6.80 11.19 -9.77
CA MET A 172 -6.77 10.51 -8.47
C MET A 172 -7.96 9.55 -8.36
N THR A 173 -7.73 8.36 -7.83
CA THR A 173 -8.74 7.30 -7.72
C THR A 173 -8.96 6.81 -6.29
N GLY A 174 -8.05 7.11 -5.37
CA GLY A 174 -8.14 6.70 -3.98
C GLY A 174 -7.16 7.47 -3.11
N TRP A 175 -7.31 7.36 -1.81
CA TRP A 175 -6.45 8.00 -0.81
C TRP A 175 -6.50 7.21 0.49
N GLY A 176 -5.45 7.29 1.32
CA GLY A 176 -5.49 6.74 2.66
C GLY A 176 -4.34 7.19 3.55
N ILE A 177 -4.52 6.92 4.84
CA ILE A 177 -3.52 7.18 5.88
C ILE A 177 -3.40 5.97 6.81
N MET A 178 -2.17 5.63 7.17
CA MET A 178 -1.83 4.56 8.10
C MET A 178 -0.84 5.05 9.14
N SER A 179 -0.93 4.50 10.35
CA SER A 179 0.05 4.68 11.41
C SER A 179 0.75 3.37 11.76
N VAL A 180 2.01 3.45 12.20
CA VAL A 180 2.80 2.28 12.57
C VAL A 180 2.33 1.72 13.91
N ILE A 181 2.03 0.40 13.94
CA ILE A 181 1.82 -0.38 15.16
C ILE A 181 3.17 -0.93 15.67
N HIS A 182 3.94 -1.57 14.75
CA HIS A 182 5.22 -2.22 15.06
C HIS A 182 6.09 -2.34 13.79
N PRO A 183 7.45 -2.21 13.88
CA PRO A 183 8.21 -1.72 15.03
C PRO A 183 8.07 -0.20 15.24
N LYS A 184 8.25 0.26 16.48
CA LYS A 184 8.27 1.68 16.86
C LYS A 184 9.62 2.03 17.51
N GLY A 185 9.96 3.31 17.52
CA GLY A 185 11.14 3.84 18.20
C GLY A 185 11.95 4.77 17.30
N ASN A 186 12.99 5.38 17.89
CA ASN A 186 13.80 6.42 17.23
C ASN A 186 14.54 5.94 15.96
N ASN A 187 14.71 4.62 15.80
CA ASN A 187 15.34 4.04 14.64
C ASN A 187 14.32 3.54 13.59
N ALA A 188 13.02 3.74 13.80
CA ALA A 188 12.00 3.44 12.80
C ALA A 188 12.20 4.36 11.58
N ARG A 189 11.96 3.85 10.38
CA ARG A 189 12.13 4.61 9.13
C ARG A 189 11.01 5.62 8.91
N PHE A 190 9.84 5.34 9.48
CA PHE A 190 8.64 6.20 9.48
C PHE A 190 7.70 5.76 10.61
N SER A 191 6.79 6.63 11.04
CA SER A 191 5.76 6.34 12.03
C SER A 191 4.33 6.46 11.46
N ALA A 192 4.21 7.08 10.29
CA ALA A 192 2.97 7.16 9.52
C ALA A 192 3.27 7.12 8.02
N MET A 193 2.27 6.79 7.23
CA MET A 193 2.30 6.98 5.79
C MET A 193 0.93 7.37 5.26
N THR A 194 0.91 8.19 4.20
CA THR A 194 -0.26 8.41 3.37
C THR A 194 -0.04 7.79 2.00
N TRP A 195 -1.11 7.54 1.28
CA TRP A 195 -1.02 7.12 -0.11
C TRP A 195 -2.09 7.80 -0.96
N ASP A 196 -1.72 8.11 -2.20
CA ASP A 196 -2.55 8.73 -3.22
C ASP A 196 -2.63 7.78 -4.41
N GLY A 197 -3.83 7.37 -4.80
CA GLY A 197 -4.08 6.37 -5.84
C GLY A 197 -4.39 6.97 -7.20
N PHE A 198 -3.90 6.32 -8.27
CA PHE A 198 -4.07 6.75 -9.66
C PHE A 198 -4.28 5.57 -10.59
N SER A 199 -4.99 5.79 -11.71
CA SER A 199 -5.15 4.79 -12.77
C SER A 199 -4.02 4.80 -13.80
N LYS A 200 -3.28 5.92 -13.95
CA LYS A 200 -2.25 6.12 -14.98
C LYS A 200 -0.97 6.69 -14.39
N ILE A 201 0.17 6.26 -14.94
CA ILE A 201 1.48 6.80 -14.57
C ILE A 201 1.62 8.29 -14.92
N SER A 202 0.96 8.76 -15.98
CA SER A 202 0.96 10.18 -16.36
C SER A 202 0.36 11.06 -15.27
N ASP A 203 -0.69 10.57 -14.59
CA ASP A 203 -1.35 11.31 -13.53
C ASP A 203 -0.47 11.37 -12.29
N VAL A 204 0.23 10.27 -11.96
CA VAL A 204 1.28 10.24 -10.92
C VAL A 204 2.35 11.30 -11.19
N MET A 205 2.90 11.33 -12.41
CA MET A 205 3.96 12.29 -12.77
C MET A 205 3.45 13.73 -12.71
N ASN A 206 2.21 13.98 -13.15
CA ASN A 206 1.58 15.28 -13.06
C ASN A 206 1.32 15.71 -11.62
N TYR A 207 0.94 14.77 -10.75
CA TYR A 207 0.72 15.02 -9.33
C TYR A 207 2.02 15.35 -8.58
N MET A 208 3.10 14.60 -8.86
CA MET A 208 4.38 14.75 -8.17
C MET A 208 5.25 15.93 -8.68
N ARG A 209 4.98 16.44 -9.88
CA ARG A 209 5.76 17.58 -10.42
C ARG A 209 5.52 18.84 -9.62
N TYR A 210 6.53 19.73 -9.56
CA TYR A 210 6.36 21.06 -9.00
C TYR A 210 5.23 21.82 -9.72
N GLN A 211 4.38 22.48 -8.96
CA GLN A 211 3.27 23.30 -9.46
C GLN A 211 3.27 24.65 -8.72
N ASP A 212 3.42 25.74 -9.49
CA ASP A 212 3.42 27.12 -8.98
C ASP A 212 2.00 27.66 -8.78
N ASN A 213 1.00 27.06 -9.46
CA ASN A 213 -0.40 27.52 -9.41
C ASN A 213 -1.30 26.37 -8.91
N LEU A 214 -1.52 26.33 -7.63
CA LEU A 214 -2.52 25.45 -7.03
C LEU A 214 -3.91 26.05 -7.21
N ASN A 215 -4.92 25.21 -7.44
CA ASN A 215 -6.30 25.68 -7.49
C ASN A 215 -6.77 26.20 -6.10
N GLU A 216 -7.89 26.93 -6.09
CA GLU A 216 -8.43 27.59 -4.89
C GLU A 216 -8.67 26.61 -3.74
N ASP A 217 -9.14 25.40 -4.01
CA ASP A 217 -9.39 24.39 -2.97
C ASP A 217 -8.12 23.99 -2.22
N TRP A 218 -7.04 23.74 -2.97
CA TRP A 218 -5.72 23.44 -2.41
C TRP A 218 -5.17 24.62 -1.62
N GLN A 219 -5.28 25.85 -2.15
CA GLN A 219 -4.85 27.06 -1.46
C GLN A 219 -5.61 27.24 -0.14
N ASN A 220 -6.92 27.01 -0.12
CA ASN A 220 -7.76 27.11 1.06
C ASN A 220 -7.42 26.06 2.13
N VAL A 221 -7.04 24.86 1.73
CA VAL A 221 -6.59 23.81 2.65
C VAL A 221 -5.23 24.17 3.22
N LEU A 222 -4.26 24.56 2.37
CA LEU A 222 -2.92 24.95 2.80
C LEU A 222 -2.95 26.13 3.78
N ALA A 223 -3.83 27.11 3.58
CA ALA A 223 -3.97 28.25 4.48
C ALA A 223 -4.47 27.87 5.89
N LYS A 224 -5.11 26.70 6.04
CA LYS A 224 -5.63 26.18 7.31
C LYS A 224 -4.75 25.09 7.91
N SER A 225 -3.88 24.53 7.10
CA SER A 225 -3.04 23.39 7.47
C SER A 225 -2.01 23.78 8.53
N LYS A 226 -1.84 22.89 9.50
CA LYS A 226 -0.77 22.89 10.49
C LYS A 226 0.27 21.81 10.23
N MET A 227 0.29 21.28 9.01
CA MET A 227 1.18 20.19 8.66
C MET A 227 2.66 20.53 8.91
N ASN A 228 3.07 21.80 8.69
CA ASN A 228 4.41 22.27 9.00
C ASN A 228 4.75 22.25 10.52
N GLU A 229 3.73 22.28 11.41
CA GLU A 229 3.93 22.13 12.85
C GLU A 229 4.05 20.64 13.23
N TYR A 230 3.35 19.74 12.52
CA TYR A 230 3.33 18.31 12.83
C TYR A 230 4.45 17.54 12.14
N LEU A 231 4.86 17.99 10.96
CA LEU A 231 5.85 17.37 10.10
C LEU A 231 6.82 18.45 9.55
N PRO A 232 7.62 19.10 10.41
CA PRO A 232 8.45 20.25 10.02
C PRO A 232 9.48 19.90 8.93
N ASP A 233 10.01 18.68 8.94
CA ASP A 233 10.99 18.20 7.96
C ASP A 233 10.34 17.66 6.65
N GLY A 234 9.00 17.66 6.55
CA GLY A 234 8.29 17.10 5.41
C GLY A 234 8.32 15.57 5.39
N PHE A 235 7.92 14.99 4.25
CA PHE A 235 7.96 13.55 4.07
C PHE A 235 9.39 13.04 3.90
N ASN A 236 9.76 11.95 4.59
CA ASN A 236 11.06 11.31 4.44
C ASN A 236 11.28 10.84 2.99
N TYR A 237 10.23 10.28 2.39
CA TYR A 237 10.18 9.83 0.98
C TYR A 237 8.76 9.91 0.45
N SER A 238 8.66 10.24 -0.85
CA SER A 238 7.44 10.04 -1.66
C SER A 238 7.80 9.11 -2.81
N ILE A 239 7.27 7.90 -2.81
CA ILE A 239 7.67 6.85 -3.76
C ILE A 239 6.44 6.37 -4.52
N ALA A 240 6.55 6.36 -5.87
CA ALA A 240 5.52 5.79 -6.72
C ALA A 240 5.69 4.26 -6.85
N TYR A 241 4.57 3.54 -6.74
CA TYR A 241 4.49 2.10 -6.95
C TYR A 241 3.43 1.76 -7.99
N GLU A 242 3.66 0.68 -8.72
CA GLU A 242 2.72 0.07 -9.65
C GLU A 242 2.17 -1.22 -9.06
N LEU A 243 0.86 -1.41 -9.11
CA LEU A 243 0.22 -2.66 -8.72
C LEU A 243 0.58 -3.76 -9.74
N VAL A 244 1.25 -4.81 -9.26
CA VAL A 244 1.50 -6.03 -10.03
C VAL A 244 0.29 -6.95 -9.96
N MET A 245 -0.21 -7.21 -8.75
CA MET A 245 -1.41 -8.02 -8.49
C MET A 245 -2.05 -7.64 -7.16
N GLY A 246 -3.37 -7.67 -7.10
CA GLY A 246 -4.15 -7.48 -5.87
C GLY A 246 -5.29 -8.48 -5.78
N LEU A 247 -5.58 -8.91 -4.56
CA LEU A 247 -6.69 -9.78 -4.19
C LEU A 247 -7.45 -9.17 -3.02
N GLN A 248 -8.75 -9.33 -3.00
CA GLN A 248 -9.63 -8.84 -1.93
C GLN A 248 -10.75 -9.82 -1.66
N ALA A 249 -11.34 -9.75 -0.46
CA ALA A 249 -12.60 -10.42 -0.19
C ALA A 249 -13.69 -9.89 -1.14
N GLU A 250 -14.49 -10.80 -1.67
CA GLU A 250 -15.72 -10.44 -2.38
C GLU A 250 -16.75 -9.98 -1.35
N GLU A 251 -17.45 -8.88 -1.63
CA GLU A 251 -18.52 -8.36 -0.79
C GLU A 251 -19.79 -9.23 -0.90
#